data_1a4eec52f0db82ab105fc1f04031533e
#
_entry.id   1a4eec52f0db82ab105fc1f04031533e
#
_cell.length_a   1.000
_cell.length_b   1.000
_cell.length_c   1.000
_cell.angle_alpha   90.00
_cell.angle_beta   90.00
_cell.angle_gamma   90.00
#
_symmetry.space_group_name_H-M   'P 1'
#
loop_
_entity.id
_entity.type
_entity.pdbx_description
1 polymer ?
#
loop_
_entity_poly.entity_id
_entity_poly.type
_entity_poly.pdbx_seq_one_letter_code
_entity_poly.pdbx_strand_id
1 'polypeptide(L)'
;MDISIEQMLKAGVHFGHQTRFWNPKMEKFIFGDRNKVHIINLEKTLECLSPAVEFCKKLSASNNRILFVGTKRAARRVIKLSLI
;
A
#
# COMPACT_ATOMS: atom_id res chain seq x y z
N MET A 1 -10.40 11.51 0.48
CA MET A 1 -9.25 11.14 1.32
C MET A 1 -8.01 11.83 0.78
N ASP A 2 -7.43 12.68 1.59
CA ASP A 2 -6.31 13.52 1.16
C ASP A 2 -5.00 12.98 1.71
N ILE A 3 -4.50 11.94 1.05
CA ILE A 3 -3.21 11.36 1.40
C ILE A 3 -2.15 11.84 0.42
N SER A 4 -1.08 12.44 0.94
CA SER A 4 0.02 12.94 0.14
C SER A 4 1.14 11.92 0.02
N ILE A 5 2.01 12.12 -0.98
CA ILE A 5 3.22 11.31 -1.14
C ILE A 5 4.11 11.43 0.09
N GLU A 6 4.18 12.62 0.68
CA GLU A 6 4.98 12.83 1.89
C GLU A 6 4.50 11.97 3.06
N GLN A 7 3.19 11.90 3.26
CA GLN A 7 2.61 11.04 4.29
C GLN A 7 2.93 9.57 4.04
N MET A 8 2.86 9.14 2.78
CA MET A 8 3.20 7.77 2.39
C MET A 8 4.68 7.45 2.67
N LEU A 9 5.58 8.39 2.38
CA LEU A 9 7.00 8.22 2.67
C LEU A 9 7.25 8.06 4.16
N LYS A 10 6.61 8.89 4.98
CA LYS A 10 6.73 8.81 6.44
C LYS A 10 6.24 7.47 6.99
N ALA A 11 5.19 6.94 6.39
CA ALA A 11 4.63 5.65 6.80
C ALA A 11 5.44 4.45 6.29
N GLY A 12 6.41 4.67 5.39
CA GLY A 12 7.25 3.61 4.87
C GLY A 12 6.61 2.74 3.80
N VAL A 13 5.51 3.19 3.19
CA VAL A 13 4.80 2.38 2.18
C VAL A 13 5.52 2.30 0.85
N HIS A 14 6.63 3.03 0.68
CA HIS A 14 7.45 2.98 -0.53
C HIS A 14 8.46 1.81 -0.52
N PHE A 15 8.67 1.16 0.60
CA PHE A 15 9.61 0.04 0.68
C PHE A 15 8.99 -1.23 0.10
N GLY A 16 9.64 -1.77 -0.94
CA GLY A 16 9.28 -3.05 -1.52
C GLY A 16 10.14 -4.18 -0.96
N HIS A 17 10.31 -5.21 -1.76
CA HIS A 17 11.13 -6.36 -1.40
C HIS A 17 12.56 -6.19 -1.90
N GLN A 18 13.46 -7.07 -1.45
CA GLN A 18 14.82 -7.12 -1.98
C GLN A 18 14.78 -7.36 -3.48
N THR A 19 15.68 -6.70 -4.21
CA THR A 19 15.68 -6.72 -5.68
C THR A 19 15.75 -8.13 -6.27
N ARG A 20 16.46 -9.04 -5.62
CA ARG A 20 16.63 -10.42 -6.10
C ARG A 20 15.35 -11.25 -6.10
N PHE A 21 14.32 -10.83 -5.37
CA PHE A 21 13.07 -11.56 -5.24
C PHE A 21 11.93 -10.96 -6.06
N TRP A 22 12.22 -10.01 -6.92
CA TRP A 22 11.17 -9.30 -7.62
C TRP A 22 10.55 -10.12 -8.76
N ASN A 23 9.32 -9.74 -9.11
CA ASN A 23 8.68 -10.23 -10.33
C ASN A 23 8.78 -9.12 -11.37
N PRO A 24 9.39 -9.37 -12.55
CA PRO A 24 9.51 -8.35 -13.60
C PRO A 24 8.20 -7.72 -14.04
N LYS A 25 7.08 -8.40 -13.84
CA LYS A 25 5.75 -7.85 -14.14
C LYS A 25 5.42 -6.61 -13.29
N MET A 26 6.11 -6.41 -12.19
CA MET A 26 5.93 -5.26 -11.31
C MET A 26 6.75 -4.04 -11.72
N GLU A 27 7.53 -4.14 -12.78
CA GLU A 27 8.45 -3.07 -13.21
C GLU A 27 7.78 -1.71 -13.32
N LYS A 28 6.58 -1.66 -13.86
CA LYS A 28 5.85 -0.39 -14.06
C LYS A 28 5.47 0.30 -12.75
N PHE A 29 5.48 -0.42 -11.63
CA PHE A 29 5.13 0.11 -10.32
C PHE A 29 6.36 0.40 -9.46
N ILE A 30 7.55 0.14 -9.97
CA ILE A 30 8.79 0.30 -9.23
C ILE A 30 9.49 1.56 -9.71
N PHE A 31 9.81 2.46 -8.78
CA PHE A 31 10.54 3.69 -9.07
C PHE A 31 12.03 3.41 -9.35
N GLY A 32 12.62 2.55 -8.54
CA GLY A 32 14.02 2.20 -8.64
C GLY A 32 14.41 1.30 -7.50
N ASP A 33 15.69 1.25 -7.17
CA ASP A 33 16.16 0.48 -6.03
C ASP A 33 17.15 1.30 -5.21
N ARG A 34 17.23 0.98 -3.93
CA ARG A 34 18.18 1.60 -3.01
C ARG A 34 18.61 0.56 -1.98
N ASN A 35 19.92 0.37 -1.85
CA ASN A 35 20.47 -0.64 -0.95
C ASN A 35 19.88 -2.03 -1.20
N LYS A 36 19.75 -2.39 -2.49
CA LYS A 36 19.21 -3.69 -2.94
C LYS A 36 17.76 -3.93 -2.56
N VAL A 37 17.01 -2.88 -2.26
CA VAL A 37 15.58 -2.94 -2.00
C VAL A 37 14.86 -2.08 -3.04
N HIS A 38 13.83 -2.63 -3.68
CA HIS A 38 13.02 -1.87 -4.63
C HIS A 38 12.22 -0.80 -3.93
N ILE A 39 12.13 0.35 -4.56
CA ILE A 39 11.31 1.47 -4.08
C ILE A 39 10.06 1.56 -4.95
N ILE A 40 8.91 1.49 -4.34
CA ILE A 40 7.63 1.57 -5.04
C ILE A 40 7.38 3.00 -5.49
N ASN A 41 6.90 3.17 -6.72
CA ASN A 41 6.56 4.48 -7.26
C ASN A 41 5.25 4.95 -6.63
N LEU A 42 5.35 5.90 -5.72
CA LEU A 42 4.19 6.41 -4.98
C LEU A 42 3.23 7.23 -5.84
N GLU A 43 3.67 7.76 -6.98
CA GLU A 43 2.76 8.40 -7.92
C GLU A 43 1.76 7.38 -8.46
N LYS A 44 2.22 6.17 -8.76
CA LYS A 44 1.34 5.08 -9.18
C LYS A 44 0.44 4.63 -8.03
N THR A 45 0.96 4.63 -6.82
CA THR A 45 0.17 4.30 -5.62
C THR A 45 -0.99 5.28 -5.46
N LEU A 46 -0.73 6.57 -5.62
CA LEU A 46 -1.79 7.59 -5.55
C LEU A 46 -2.85 7.38 -6.62
N GLU A 47 -2.43 7.08 -7.84
CA GLU A 47 -3.37 6.80 -8.94
C GLU A 47 -4.29 5.63 -8.63
N CYS A 48 -3.79 4.64 -7.92
CA CYS A 48 -4.55 3.44 -7.56
C CYS A 48 -5.37 3.62 -6.28
N LEU A 49 -4.97 4.52 -5.40
CA LEU A 49 -5.59 4.69 -4.09
C LEU A 49 -7.01 5.22 -4.19
N SER A 50 -7.23 6.26 -5.00
CA SER A 50 -8.54 6.88 -5.13
C SER A 50 -9.62 5.89 -5.60
N PRO A 51 -9.41 5.13 -6.69
CA PRO A 51 -10.36 4.09 -7.09
C PRO A 51 -10.58 3.02 -6.00
N ALA A 52 -9.51 2.66 -5.28
CA ALA A 52 -9.61 1.67 -4.21
C ALA A 52 -10.50 2.16 -3.07
N VAL A 53 -10.34 3.42 -2.67
CA VAL A 53 -11.16 4.03 -1.61
C VAL A 53 -12.61 4.10 -2.04
N GLU A 54 -12.88 4.49 -3.29
CA GLU A 54 -14.25 4.53 -3.81
C GLU A 54 -14.89 3.15 -3.84
N PHE A 55 -14.14 2.13 -4.20
CA PHE A 55 -14.61 0.75 -4.18
C PHE A 55 -14.98 0.33 -2.76
N CYS A 56 -14.15 0.64 -1.78
CA CYS A 56 -14.42 0.33 -0.39
C CYS A 56 -15.65 1.06 0.13
N LYS A 57 -15.85 2.31 -0.27
CA LYS A 57 -17.06 3.08 0.10
C LYS A 57 -18.33 2.42 -0.43
N LYS A 58 -18.29 1.96 -1.68
CA LYS A 58 -19.43 1.25 -2.28
C LYS A 58 -19.75 -0.04 -1.55
N LEU A 59 -18.74 -0.82 -1.20
CA LEU A 59 -18.93 -2.06 -0.45
C LEU A 59 -19.54 -1.79 0.92
N SER A 60 -19.05 -0.78 1.61
CA SER A 60 -19.56 -0.41 2.94
C SER A 60 -21.00 0.07 2.88
N ALA A 61 -21.34 0.88 1.87
CA ALA A 61 -22.70 1.40 1.68
C ALA A 61 -23.69 0.27 1.37
N SER A 62 -23.24 -0.83 0.79
CA SER A 62 -24.07 -2.01 0.47
C SER A 62 -24.10 -3.05 1.60
N ASN A 63 -23.65 -2.70 2.79
CA ASN A 63 -23.56 -3.60 3.96
C ASN A 63 -22.66 -4.81 3.74
N ASN A 64 -21.72 -4.72 2.81
CA ASN A 64 -20.68 -5.73 2.65
C ASN A 64 -19.55 -5.51 3.66
N ARG A 65 -18.79 -6.54 3.88
CA ARG A 65 -17.70 -6.52 4.85
C ARG A 65 -16.33 -6.52 4.15
N ILE A 66 -15.36 -5.91 4.79
CA ILE A 66 -13.99 -5.86 4.31
C ILE A 66 -13.11 -6.53 5.36
N LEU A 67 -12.32 -7.51 4.92
CA LEU A 67 -11.36 -8.18 5.80
C LEU A 67 -9.99 -7.54 5.64
N PHE A 68 -9.48 -6.94 6.70
CA PHE A 68 -8.11 -6.42 6.73
C PHE A 68 -7.16 -7.50 7.19
N VAL A 69 -6.14 -7.76 6.39
CA VAL A 69 -5.12 -8.75 6.70
C VAL A 69 -3.77 -8.06 6.82
N GLY A 70 -3.12 -8.21 7.96
CA GLY A 70 -1.80 -7.65 8.19
C GLY A 70 -0.93 -8.61 8.98
N THR A 71 -0.23 -9.49 8.28
CA THR A 71 0.64 -10.49 8.91
C THR A 71 2.08 -10.01 9.08
N LYS A 72 2.50 -9.00 8.31
CA LYS A 72 3.84 -8.43 8.45
C LYS A 72 3.96 -7.68 9.78
N ARG A 73 5.16 -7.69 10.35
CA ARG A 73 5.42 -7.02 11.62
C ARG A 73 4.97 -5.55 11.59
N ALA A 74 5.27 -4.84 10.50
CA ALA A 74 4.93 -3.42 10.37
C ALA A 74 3.42 -3.17 10.32
N ALA A 75 2.64 -4.14 9.88
CA ALA A 75 1.19 -3.99 9.71
C ALA A 75 0.37 -4.49 10.90
N ARG A 76 0.88 -5.46 11.67
CA ARG A 76 0.11 -6.14 12.71
C ARG A 76 -0.54 -5.19 13.72
N ARG A 77 0.24 -4.28 14.26
CA ARG A 77 -0.24 -3.35 15.30
C ARG A 77 -1.30 -2.42 14.76
N VAL A 78 -1.06 -1.88 13.57
CA VAL A 78 -1.98 -0.94 12.92
C VAL A 78 -3.32 -1.61 12.65
N ILE A 79 -3.29 -2.82 12.09
CA ILE A 79 -4.51 -3.58 11.79
C ILE A 79 -5.26 -3.89 13.07
N LYS A 80 -4.58 -4.36 14.10
CA LYS A 80 -5.20 -4.68 15.40
C LYS A 80 -5.87 -3.45 16.02
N LEU A 81 -5.22 -2.30 16.00
CA LEU A 81 -5.77 -1.07 16.57
C LEU A 81 -6.98 -0.56 15.76
N SER A 82 -6.96 -0.74 14.45
CA SER A 82 -8.04 -0.26 13.58
C SER A 82 -9.31 -1.10 13.68
N LEU A 83 -9.24 -2.29 14.24
CA LEU A 83 -10.39 -3.18 14.39
C LEU A 83 -11.20 -2.90 15.67
N ILE A 84 -10.76 -2.00 16.49
CA ILE A 84 -11.45 -1.58 17.70
C ILE A 84 -12.35 -0.38 17.36
#